data_9a4480edc1228d6c81ceb06103b8738c
#
_entry.id   9a4480edc1228d6c81ceb06103b8738c
#
_cell.length_a   1.000
_cell.length_b   1.000
_cell.length_c   1.000
_cell.angle_alpha   90.00
_cell.angle_beta   90.00
_cell.angle_gamma   90.00
#
_symmetry.space_group_name_H-M   'P 1'
#
loop_
_entity.id
_entity.type
_entity.pdbx_description
1 polymer ?
#
loop_
_entity_poly.entity_id
_entity_poly.type
_entity_poly.pdbx_seq_one_letter_code
_entity_poly.pdbx_strand_id
1 'polypeptide(L)'
;MKKLILISALFFSSNGLTVDEDLMQKNNDEIRPQKFKITTTWITMSDGVRLAADLYWPKDVIDDKKFPILLEYLPYRKDESRARNYALYSYFLENGYIVARVDIRGTGNSEGITVPHEYSDIELDDGEEVIEWLSKQDWSTGKIGMFGISWGGFNSIQMAMRNPPALKAFISVMATDYLYQEDVHYMDGIMVAGDSWMMRHDLDNSIPGAPEFKMDDEWIEKRFDVKPSVFTYMRQQRDGAFWDRASAKGQYHKIKIPGYHIGGWYDGYRNSLLRMLENVEAPVKAMIGPWDHYFPHNAWPEPQVEWRYEAVRWFDHWLKEINTGILEEPKFAVFVRNYHPPDSSLKEIDGFWRWEDDWPIKRIENHIWHAHSDHSLAKNPGTEDRHHLEYRASSGVEGGGPTMWWGSIPPDQKPMDELSLVYDSEVLDTPFEILGRPVARLRVSATAKRANWVVRISDIAPDGQVTQVAAAAFNGTHRNSARNPDDIIPGEEFNLNIDLHFTSWVFQKGHRIRVAVNNAIWPMLWPTPFPMETKILIGGDHGLKVEFP
;
A
#
# COMPACT_ATOMS: atom_id res chain seq x y z
N MET A 1 33.02 6.70 23.43
CA MET A 1 32.75 5.40 24.07
C MET A 1 31.28 5.10 23.76
N LYS A 2 31.04 4.35 22.69
CA LYS A 2 29.67 3.93 22.29
C LYS A 2 29.31 2.70 23.13
N LYS A 3 28.26 2.79 23.93
CA LYS A 3 27.70 1.63 24.63
C LYS A 3 26.90 0.79 23.64
N LEU A 4 27.39 -0.39 23.35
CA LEU A 4 26.63 -1.48 22.76
C LEU A 4 25.58 -1.90 23.79
N ILE A 5 24.32 -1.75 23.49
CA ILE A 5 23.24 -2.37 24.26
C ILE A 5 23.00 -3.73 23.62
N LEU A 6 23.49 -4.77 24.28
CA LEU A 6 23.11 -6.16 23.98
C LEU A 6 21.67 -6.36 24.48
N ILE A 7 20.72 -6.49 23.57
CA ILE A 7 19.38 -6.98 23.91
C ILE A 7 19.47 -8.51 23.91
N SER A 8 19.47 -9.09 25.09
CA SER A 8 19.33 -10.53 25.26
C SER A 8 17.88 -10.94 24.99
N ALA A 9 17.62 -11.41 23.78
CA ALA A 9 16.37 -12.07 23.45
C ALA A 9 16.32 -13.44 24.16
N LEU A 10 15.34 -13.62 25.02
CA LEU A 10 14.99 -14.92 25.61
C LEU A 10 14.32 -15.76 24.51
N PHE A 11 15.06 -16.70 23.96
CA PHE A 11 14.57 -17.70 23.02
C PHE A 11 13.74 -18.76 23.75
N PHE A 12 12.45 -18.84 23.42
CA PHE A 12 11.73 -20.09 23.57
C PHE A 12 11.90 -20.89 22.28
N SER A 13 12.69 -21.93 22.35
CA SER A 13 12.90 -22.87 21.27
C SER A 13 11.68 -23.77 21.08
N SER A 14 11.02 -23.64 19.95
CA SER A 14 10.28 -24.73 19.36
C SER A 14 10.63 -24.81 17.87
N ASN A 15 11.41 -25.85 17.56
CA ASN A 15 11.78 -26.32 16.22
C ASN A 15 12.37 -25.29 15.23
N GLY A 16 13.66 -25.09 15.32
CA GLY A 16 14.66 -25.14 14.26
C GLY A 16 14.52 -24.32 12.99
N LEU A 17 13.77 -23.20 12.96
CA LEU A 17 13.87 -22.22 11.88
C LEU A 17 14.72 -21.06 12.41
N THR A 18 15.96 -21.01 11.99
CA THR A 18 16.81 -19.85 12.20
C THR A 18 16.24 -18.68 11.42
N VAL A 19 15.81 -17.64 12.14
CA VAL A 19 15.55 -16.34 11.54
C VAL A 19 16.85 -15.91 10.87
N ASP A 20 16.77 -15.55 9.58
CA ASP A 20 17.94 -15.08 8.86
C ASP A 20 18.33 -13.71 9.41
N GLU A 21 19.40 -13.66 10.20
CA GLU A 21 19.89 -12.42 10.82
C GLU A 21 20.24 -11.35 9.78
N ASP A 22 20.59 -11.77 8.54
CA ASP A 22 20.94 -10.86 7.46
C ASP A 22 19.74 -10.02 6.99
N LEU A 23 18.51 -10.55 7.10
CA LEU A 23 17.29 -9.79 6.81
C LEU A 23 17.13 -8.57 7.72
N MET A 24 17.62 -8.65 8.94
CA MET A 24 17.51 -7.61 9.96
C MET A 24 18.70 -6.66 10.00
N GLN A 25 19.72 -6.87 9.16
CA GLN A 25 20.88 -5.99 9.11
C GLN A 25 20.53 -4.68 8.39
N LYS A 26 20.87 -3.57 9.03
CA LYS A 26 20.80 -2.25 8.43
C LYS A 26 21.87 -2.11 7.36
N ASN A 27 21.47 -1.85 6.12
CA ASN A 27 22.38 -1.59 5.04
C ASN A 27 22.85 -0.13 5.06
N ASN A 28 24.14 0.09 5.17
CA ASN A 28 24.75 1.38 4.91
C ASN A 28 24.98 1.50 3.40
N ASP A 29 24.02 2.09 2.71
CA ASP A 29 24.12 2.40 1.29
C ASP A 29 25.13 3.52 1.07
N GLU A 30 26.40 3.19 1.15
CA GLU A 30 27.41 4.01 0.52
C GLU A 30 27.18 3.92 -1.00
N ILE A 31 27.04 5.08 -1.64
CA ILE A 31 27.03 5.17 -3.13
C ILE A 31 28.36 4.60 -3.59
N ARG A 32 28.35 3.33 -3.96
CA ARG A 32 29.56 2.65 -4.43
C ARG A 32 29.88 3.21 -5.82
N PRO A 33 31.12 3.60 -6.08
CA PRO A 33 31.54 4.05 -7.41
C PRO A 33 31.18 2.96 -8.42
N GLN A 34 30.67 3.38 -9.58
CA GLN A 34 30.04 2.55 -10.61
C GLN A 34 30.76 1.22 -10.85
N LYS A 35 30.20 0.14 -10.35
CA LYS A 35 30.64 -1.23 -10.58
C LYS A 35 29.88 -1.89 -11.74
N PHE A 36 29.18 -1.11 -12.57
CA PHE A 36 28.32 -1.61 -13.61
C PHE A 36 28.36 -0.72 -14.87
N LYS A 37 27.90 -1.27 -15.97
CA LYS A 37 27.73 -0.56 -17.26
C LYS A 37 26.24 -0.34 -17.49
N ILE A 38 25.86 0.80 -18.05
CA ILE A 38 24.50 1.09 -18.53
C ILE A 38 24.54 1.17 -20.05
N THR A 39 23.59 0.50 -20.71
CA THR A 39 23.32 0.68 -22.13
C THR A 39 21.86 1.06 -22.32
N THR A 40 21.60 2.12 -23.06
CA THR A 40 20.24 2.49 -23.46
C THR A 40 19.89 1.77 -24.77
N THR A 41 18.68 1.25 -24.84
CA THR A 41 18.16 0.59 -26.06
C THR A 41 16.69 0.94 -26.26
N TRP A 42 16.17 0.58 -27.43
CA TRP A 42 14.78 0.75 -27.79
C TRP A 42 14.11 -0.62 -27.95
N ILE A 43 12.91 -0.74 -27.39
CA ILE A 43 12.06 -1.92 -27.57
C ILE A 43 10.88 -1.47 -28.43
N THR A 44 10.79 -2.01 -29.63
CA THR A 44 9.72 -1.64 -30.58
C THR A 44 8.49 -2.50 -30.33
N MET A 45 7.38 -1.86 -30.02
CA MET A 45 6.09 -2.49 -29.83
C MET A 45 5.47 -2.89 -31.18
N SER A 46 4.48 -3.77 -31.15
CA SER A 46 3.81 -4.29 -32.35
C SER A 46 3.15 -3.20 -33.21
N ASP A 47 2.77 -2.09 -32.61
CA ASP A 47 2.21 -0.90 -33.30
C ASP A 47 3.27 0.07 -33.83
N GLY A 48 4.56 -0.23 -33.63
CA GLY A 48 5.71 0.57 -34.08
C GLY A 48 6.20 1.63 -33.10
N VAL A 49 5.52 1.85 -31.98
CA VAL A 49 5.99 2.74 -30.90
C VAL A 49 7.21 2.12 -30.22
N ARG A 50 8.23 2.94 -29.95
CA ARG A 50 9.46 2.48 -29.29
C ARG A 50 9.48 2.89 -27.83
N LEU A 51 9.69 1.93 -26.95
CA LEU A 51 9.90 2.18 -25.53
C LEU A 51 11.38 2.26 -25.21
N ALA A 52 11.77 3.26 -24.44
CA ALA A 52 13.16 3.47 -24.02
C ALA A 52 13.49 2.61 -22.81
N ALA A 53 14.56 1.85 -22.89
CA ALA A 53 15.02 0.97 -21.83
C ALA A 53 16.49 1.25 -21.48
N ASP A 54 16.80 1.29 -20.19
CA ASP A 54 18.15 1.18 -19.66
C ASP A 54 18.42 -0.25 -19.20
N LEU A 55 19.48 -0.83 -19.73
CA LEU A 55 19.98 -2.13 -19.30
C LEU A 55 21.22 -1.92 -18.44
N TYR A 56 21.14 -2.36 -17.19
CA TYR A 56 22.23 -2.32 -16.22
C TYR A 56 22.93 -3.67 -16.23
N TRP A 57 24.24 -3.66 -16.45
CA TRP A 57 25.06 -4.87 -16.62
C TRP A 57 26.06 -5.00 -15.49
N PRO A 58 26.35 -6.21 -14.98
CA PRO A 58 27.52 -6.46 -14.17
C PRO A 58 28.78 -5.94 -14.86
N LYS A 59 29.76 -5.44 -14.10
CA LYS A 59 30.99 -4.86 -14.67
C LYS A 59 31.80 -5.87 -15.48
N ASP A 60 31.88 -7.09 -14.96
CA ASP A 60 32.68 -8.16 -15.55
C ASP A 60 31.77 -9.15 -16.31
N VAL A 61 31.17 -8.67 -17.39
CA VAL A 61 30.39 -9.54 -18.30
C VAL A 61 31.36 -10.45 -19.03
N ILE A 62 31.24 -11.75 -18.80
CA ILE A 62 31.96 -12.77 -19.57
C ILE A 62 31.20 -12.97 -20.87
N ASP A 63 31.89 -12.92 -21.99
CA ASP A 63 31.31 -13.24 -23.32
C ASP A 63 30.61 -14.62 -23.25
N ASP A 64 29.43 -14.72 -23.88
CA ASP A 64 28.55 -15.90 -23.91
C ASP A 64 27.81 -16.27 -22.60
N LYS A 65 27.98 -15.54 -21.51
CA LYS A 65 27.20 -15.77 -20.29
C LYS A 65 25.79 -15.17 -20.42
N LYS A 66 24.77 -16.00 -20.16
CA LYS A 66 23.37 -15.57 -20.07
C LYS A 66 22.99 -15.26 -18.64
N PHE A 67 22.11 -14.26 -18.47
CA PHE A 67 21.65 -13.80 -17.18
C PHE A 67 20.12 -13.83 -17.10
N PRO A 68 19.53 -14.16 -15.94
CA PRO A 68 18.15 -13.83 -15.66
C PRO A 68 18.00 -12.31 -15.53
N ILE A 69 16.82 -11.79 -15.88
CA ILE A 69 16.59 -10.35 -15.93
C ILE A 69 15.58 -9.95 -14.88
N LEU A 70 15.84 -8.85 -14.18
CA LEU A 70 14.90 -8.19 -13.30
C LEU A 70 14.37 -6.94 -14.00
N LEU A 71 13.06 -6.88 -14.22
CA LEU A 71 12.39 -5.78 -14.91
C LEU A 71 11.72 -4.84 -13.91
N GLU A 72 11.98 -3.55 -14.04
CA GLU A 72 11.21 -2.47 -13.46
C GLU A 72 10.56 -1.65 -14.59
N TYR A 73 9.23 -1.71 -14.71
CA TYR A 73 8.41 -1.13 -15.78
C TYR A 73 7.47 -0.10 -15.19
N LEU A 74 7.72 1.21 -15.47
CA LEU A 74 7.03 2.30 -14.79
C LEU A 74 7.30 3.67 -15.48
N PRO A 75 6.53 4.74 -15.15
CA PRO A 75 6.61 6.03 -15.85
C PRO A 75 7.70 6.98 -15.35
N TYR A 76 8.43 6.66 -14.28
CA TYR A 76 9.22 7.62 -13.50
C TYR A 76 10.55 8.01 -14.13
N ARG A 77 10.58 8.24 -15.44
CA ARG A 77 11.70 8.82 -16.19
C ARG A 77 13.05 8.21 -15.81
N LYS A 78 13.41 7.13 -16.52
CA LYS A 78 14.60 6.33 -16.21
C LYS A 78 15.90 7.13 -16.08
N ASP A 79 16.08 8.19 -16.90
CA ASP A 79 17.33 8.96 -16.94
C ASP A 79 17.52 9.80 -15.67
N GLU A 80 16.49 10.55 -15.26
CA GLU A 80 16.56 11.43 -14.08
C GLU A 80 16.59 10.64 -12.77
N SER A 81 16.08 9.42 -12.78
CA SER A 81 16.06 8.56 -11.59
C SER A 81 17.27 7.63 -11.45
N ARG A 82 18.21 7.62 -12.42
CA ARG A 82 19.38 6.71 -12.41
C ARG A 82 20.16 6.72 -11.11
N ALA A 83 20.60 7.90 -10.67
CA ALA A 83 21.46 8.01 -9.48
C ALA A 83 20.76 7.48 -8.22
N ARG A 84 19.47 7.73 -8.09
CA ARG A 84 18.66 7.26 -6.96
C ARG A 84 18.61 5.72 -6.87
N ASN A 85 18.67 5.05 -8.02
CA ASN A 85 18.51 3.60 -8.11
C ASN A 85 19.84 2.83 -8.15
N TYR A 86 20.98 3.50 -8.14
CA TYR A 86 22.29 2.81 -8.25
C TYR A 86 22.54 1.81 -7.13
N ALA A 87 22.25 2.16 -5.89
CA ALA A 87 22.46 1.27 -4.76
C ALA A 87 21.53 0.03 -4.83
N LEU A 88 20.29 0.21 -5.27
CA LEU A 88 19.32 -0.87 -5.44
C LEU A 88 19.78 -1.83 -6.55
N TYR A 89 20.06 -1.29 -7.74
CA TYR A 89 20.39 -2.14 -8.89
C TYR A 89 21.76 -2.80 -8.76
N SER A 90 22.78 -2.12 -8.21
CA SER A 90 24.10 -2.72 -8.02
C SER A 90 24.05 -3.99 -7.18
N TYR A 91 23.17 -4.06 -6.19
CA TYR A 91 22.96 -5.26 -5.38
C TYR A 91 22.52 -6.45 -6.23
N PHE A 92 21.56 -6.26 -7.12
CA PHE A 92 21.10 -7.32 -8.02
C PHE A 92 22.16 -7.71 -9.06
N LEU A 93 22.91 -6.73 -9.59
CA LEU A 93 23.99 -6.99 -10.55
C LEU A 93 25.11 -7.81 -9.92
N GLU A 94 25.52 -7.49 -8.68
CA GLU A 94 26.52 -8.25 -7.90
C GLU A 94 26.07 -9.70 -7.65
N ASN A 95 24.76 -9.94 -7.60
CA ASN A 95 24.15 -11.26 -7.47
C ASN A 95 23.82 -11.93 -8.80
N GLY A 96 24.37 -11.43 -9.93
CA GLY A 96 24.31 -12.11 -11.24
C GLY A 96 23.00 -11.97 -11.97
N TYR A 97 22.37 -10.82 -11.89
CA TYR A 97 21.22 -10.40 -12.68
C TYR A 97 21.60 -9.28 -13.65
N ILE A 98 20.82 -9.11 -14.71
CA ILE A 98 20.72 -7.86 -15.46
C ILE A 98 19.46 -7.16 -14.96
N VAL A 99 19.52 -5.84 -14.73
CA VAL A 99 18.33 -5.05 -14.43
C VAL A 99 17.93 -4.26 -15.67
N ALA A 100 16.68 -4.39 -16.09
CA ALA A 100 16.07 -3.61 -17.15
C ALA A 100 15.11 -2.60 -16.53
N ARG A 101 15.31 -1.30 -16.80
CA ARG A 101 14.38 -0.25 -16.42
C ARG A 101 13.78 0.36 -17.69
N VAL A 102 12.47 0.30 -17.82
CA VAL A 102 11.76 0.69 -19.04
C VAL A 102 10.74 1.79 -18.69
N ASP A 103 10.84 2.93 -19.39
CA ASP A 103 9.81 3.95 -19.34
C ASP A 103 8.57 3.46 -20.10
N ILE A 104 7.39 3.57 -19.50
CA ILE A 104 6.15 3.22 -20.18
C ILE A 104 5.86 4.18 -21.34
N ARG A 105 4.96 3.77 -22.24
CA ARG A 105 4.51 4.56 -23.39
C ARG A 105 4.15 6.01 -23.00
N GLY A 106 4.66 6.97 -23.74
CA GLY A 106 4.32 8.38 -23.54
C GLY A 106 4.97 9.05 -22.33
N THR A 107 5.93 8.38 -21.65
CA THR A 107 6.65 8.96 -20.51
C THR A 107 8.16 8.90 -20.71
N GLY A 108 8.89 9.73 -19.99
CA GLY A 108 10.34 9.82 -20.09
C GLY A 108 10.82 9.89 -21.53
N ASN A 109 11.71 8.98 -21.92
CA ASN A 109 12.25 8.92 -23.28
C ASN A 109 11.47 7.98 -24.22
N SER A 110 10.43 7.28 -23.74
CA SER A 110 9.61 6.43 -24.61
C SER A 110 8.76 7.26 -25.56
N GLU A 111 8.53 6.72 -26.77
CA GLU A 111 7.64 7.34 -27.75
C GLU A 111 6.16 7.18 -27.40
N GLY A 112 5.30 7.74 -28.21
CA GLY A 112 3.84 7.64 -28.11
C GLY A 112 3.22 8.71 -27.22
N ILE A 113 1.91 8.56 -27.00
CA ILE A 113 1.09 9.45 -26.18
C ILE A 113 0.96 8.85 -24.80
N THR A 114 0.97 9.69 -23.76
CA THR A 114 0.67 9.26 -22.40
C THR A 114 -0.70 8.57 -22.36
N VAL A 115 -0.76 7.42 -21.71
CA VAL A 115 -1.99 6.65 -21.57
C VAL A 115 -3.09 7.48 -20.90
N PRO A 116 -4.37 7.32 -21.28
CA PRO A 116 -5.46 8.16 -20.80
C PRO A 116 -5.80 7.97 -19.32
N HIS A 117 -5.27 6.94 -18.72
CA HIS A 117 -5.34 6.60 -17.30
C HIS A 117 -4.29 5.52 -17.01
N GLU A 118 -3.86 5.44 -15.77
CA GLU A 118 -2.92 4.45 -15.26
C GLU A 118 -3.40 3.02 -15.52
N TYR A 119 -2.45 2.12 -15.76
CA TYR A 119 -2.71 0.69 -15.94
C TYR A 119 -3.73 0.39 -17.06
N SER A 120 -3.71 1.20 -18.11
CA SER A 120 -4.56 0.98 -19.30
C SER A 120 -4.19 -0.30 -20.02
N ASP A 121 -5.11 -0.85 -20.81
CA ASP A 121 -4.84 -2.09 -21.55
C ASP A 121 -3.61 -1.98 -22.44
N ILE A 122 -3.41 -0.83 -23.09
CA ILE A 122 -2.23 -0.60 -23.95
C ILE A 122 -0.91 -0.59 -23.16
N GLU A 123 -0.91 -0.04 -21.94
CA GLU A 123 0.26 -0.09 -21.05
C GLU A 123 0.59 -1.54 -20.66
N LEU A 124 -0.45 -2.31 -20.36
CA LEU A 124 -0.31 -3.70 -19.96
C LEU A 124 0.10 -4.59 -21.15
N ASP A 125 -0.42 -4.34 -22.34
CA ASP A 125 -0.01 -5.04 -23.58
C ASP A 125 1.46 -4.77 -23.90
N ASP A 126 1.90 -3.51 -23.82
CA ASP A 126 3.31 -3.12 -23.95
C ASP A 126 4.19 -3.86 -22.92
N GLY A 127 3.73 -3.99 -21.68
CA GLY A 127 4.46 -4.72 -20.63
C GLY A 127 4.69 -6.18 -20.98
N GLU A 128 3.72 -6.87 -21.57
CA GLU A 128 3.89 -8.24 -22.06
C GLU A 128 4.92 -8.30 -23.21
N GLU A 129 4.85 -7.37 -24.16
CA GLU A 129 5.80 -7.31 -25.27
C GLU A 129 7.23 -7.02 -24.80
N VAL A 130 7.39 -6.15 -23.79
CA VAL A 130 8.69 -5.88 -23.14
C VAL A 130 9.26 -7.15 -22.50
N ILE A 131 8.44 -7.90 -21.76
CA ILE A 131 8.85 -9.16 -21.13
C ILE A 131 9.26 -10.18 -22.20
N GLU A 132 8.48 -10.28 -23.27
CA GLU A 132 8.78 -11.17 -24.39
C GLU A 132 10.09 -10.79 -25.08
N TRP A 133 10.29 -9.49 -25.39
CA TRP A 133 11.50 -8.99 -26.01
C TRP A 133 12.75 -9.29 -25.17
N LEU A 134 12.70 -8.98 -23.86
CA LEU A 134 13.81 -9.26 -22.92
C LEU A 134 14.15 -10.75 -22.88
N SER A 135 13.15 -11.61 -22.93
CA SER A 135 13.35 -13.06 -22.84
C SER A 135 14.06 -13.65 -24.06
N LYS A 136 13.94 -13.00 -25.22
CA LYS A 136 14.48 -13.48 -26.51
C LYS A 136 15.91 -13.01 -26.80
N GLN A 137 16.49 -12.16 -25.94
CA GLN A 137 17.83 -11.64 -26.18
C GLN A 137 18.90 -12.72 -25.99
N ASP A 138 19.97 -12.68 -26.79
CA ASP A 138 21.06 -13.67 -26.74
C ASP A 138 21.73 -13.77 -25.37
N TRP A 139 21.78 -12.67 -24.64
CA TRP A 139 22.31 -12.58 -23.27
C TRP A 139 21.31 -12.95 -22.19
N SER A 140 20.06 -13.27 -22.51
CA SER A 140 18.99 -13.66 -21.59
C SER A 140 18.95 -15.16 -21.38
N THR A 141 18.66 -15.59 -20.13
CA THR A 141 18.28 -16.98 -19.84
C THR A 141 16.85 -17.31 -20.28
N GLY A 142 16.09 -16.32 -20.75
CA GLY A 142 14.67 -16.44 -21.02
C GLY A 142 13.77 -16.34 -19.78
N LYS A 143 14.34 -16.15 -18.59
CA LYS A 143 13.60 -16.04 -17.32
C LYS A 143 13.65 -14.60 -16.81
N ILE A 144 12.47 -14.04 -16.61
CA ILE A 144 12.26 -12.66 -16.17
C ILE A 144 11.65 -12.69 -14.77
N GLY A 145 12.20 -11.88 -13.87
CA GLY A 145 11.58 -11.45 -12.63
C GLY A 145 11.10 -10.01 -12.78
N MET A 146 10.02 -9.64 -12.11
CA MET A 146 9.55 -8.26 -12.12
C MET A 146 9.49 -7.72 -10.70
N PHE A 147 9.85 -6.47 -10.51
CA PHE A 147 9.76 -5.83 -9.21
C PHE A 147 9.52 -4.33 -9.35
N GLY A 148 9.05 -3.71 -8.28
CA GLY A 148 8.94 -2.26 -8.20
C GLY A 148 8.15 -1.82 -6.99
N ILE A 149 8.23 -0.53 -6.71
CA ILE A 149 7.43 0.16 -5.70
C ILE A 149 6.37 1.00 -6.40
N SER A 150 5.21 1.18 -5.75
CA SER A 150 4.13 2.03 -6.28
C SER A 150 3.71 1.53 -7.66
N TRP A 151 3.70 2.36 -8.68
CA TRP A 151 3.36 1.97 -10.06
C TRP A 151 4.10 0.71 -10.53
N GLY A 152 5.40 0.57 -10.24
CA GLY A 152 6.15 -0.65 -10.57
C GLY A 152 5.68 -1.88 -9.81
N GLY A 153 5.19 -1.70 -8.59
CA GLY A 153 4.55 -2.74 -7.79
C GLY A 153 3.18 -3.14 -8.34
N PHE A 154 2.36 -2.18 -8.76
CA PHE A 154 1.08 -2.41 -9.43
C PHE A 154 1.29 -3.17 -10.75
N ASN A 155 2.19 -2.69 -11.61
CA ASN A 155 2.50 -3.38 -12.87
C ASN A 155 2.99 -4.80 -12.65
N SER A 156 3.72 -5.06 -11.56
CA SER A 156 4.17 -6.42 -11.22
C SER A 156 3.00 -7.36 -10.91
N ILE A 157 2.00 -6.89 -10.15
CA ILE A 157 0.76 -7.65 -9.87
C ILE A 157 -0.04 -7.86 -11.16
N GLN A 158 -0.18 -6.83 -11.98
CA GLN A 158 -0.99 -6.87 -13.20
C GLN A 158 -0.36 -7.79 -14.25
N MET A 159 0.97 -7.76 -14.41
CA MET A 159 1.68 -8.71 -15.27
C MET A 159 1.56 -10.15 -14.76
N ALA A 160 1.57 -10.34 -13.42
CA ALA A 160 1.31 -11.66 -12.85
C ALA A 160 -0.12 -12.17 -13.14
N MET A 161 -1.13 -11.27 -13.24
CA MET A 161 -2.48 -11.65 -13.68
C MET A 161 -2.53 -12.04 -15.16
N ARG A 162 -1.70 -11.44 -16.01
CA ARG A 162 -1.62 -11.74 -17.45
C ARG A 162 -0.78 -13.00 -17.75
N ASN A 163 0.06 -13.42 -16.83
CA ASN A 163 0.88 -14.63 -16.89
C ASN A 163 1.76 -14.74 -18.16
N PRO A 164 2.54 -13.73 -18.57
CA PRO A 164 3.42 -13.88 -19.73
C PRO A 164 4.41 -15.03 -19.48
N PRO A 165 4.66 -15.92 -20.47
CA PRO A 165 5.38 -17.18 -20.25
C PRO A 165 6.79 -17.03 -19.68
N ALA A 166 7.46 -15.92 -19.97
CA ALA A 166 8.82 -15.65 -19.50
C ALA A 166 8.88 -15.10 -18.06
N LEU A 167 7.80 -14.54 -17.52
CA LEU A 167 7.74 -14.04 -16.15
C LEU A 167 7.65 -15.22 -15.16
N LYS A 168 8.62 -15.35 -14.26
CA LYS A 168 8.75 -16.49 -13.34
C LYS A 168 8.48 -16.16 -11.88
N ALA A 169 8.66 -14.91 -11.49
CA ALA A 169 8.39 -14.43 -10.14
C ALA A 169 8.25 -12.91 -10.15
N PHE A 170 7.57 -12.37 -9.13
CA PHE A 170 7.50 -10.92 -8.94
C PHE A 170 7.63 -10.53 -7.48
N ILE A 171 8.03 -9.26 -7.26
CA ILE A 171 8.01 -8.59 -5.97
C ILE A 171 7.26 -7.28 -6.13
N SER A 172 6.18 -7.12 -5.37
CA SER A 172 5.38 -5.90 -5.34
C SER A 172 5.60 -5.17 -4.03
N VAL A 173 6.12 -3.95 -4.10
CA VAL A 173 6.36 -3.11 -2.93
C VAL A 173 5.36 -1.96 -2.92
N MET A 174 4.62 -1.83 -1.81
CA MET A 174 3.68 -0.72 -1.57
C MET A 174 2.79 -0.43 -2.79
N ALA A 175 1.97 -1.42 -3.12
CA ALA A 175 0.99 -1.37 -4.19
C ALA A 175 -0.26 -2.16 -3.80
N THR A 176 -1.39 -1.87 -4.45
CA THR A 176 -2.64 -2.53 -4.14
C THR A 176 -3.09 -3.50 -5.23
N ASP A 177 -3.92 -4.42 -4.83
CA ASP A 177 -4.66 -5.37 -5.64
C ASP A 177 -6.11 -4.92 -5.94
N TYR A 178 -6.52 -3.76 -5.40
CA TYR A 178 -7.91 -3.27 -5.52
C TYR A 178 -7.98 -1.75 -5.67
N LEU A 179 -7.94 -1.26 -6.89
CA LEU A 179 -7.82 0.15 -7.24
C LEU A 179 -8.99 1.03 -6.73
N TYR A 180 -10.22 0.53 -6.70
CA TYR A 180 -11.36 1.33 -6.25
C TYR A 180 -11.42 1.52 -4.73
N GLN A 181 -10.77 0.64 -3.97
CA GLN A 181 -10.85 0.64 -2.52
C GLN A 181 -9.62 1.24 -1.84
N GLU A 182 -8.47 1.16 -2.50
CA GLU A 182 -7.18 1.47 -1.86
C GLU A 182 -6.18 1.94 -2.90
N ASP A 183 -6.40 3.16 -3.42
CA ASP A 183 -5.56 3.76 -4.44
C ASP A 183 -5.42 5.28 -4.22
N VAL A 184 -4.53 5.92 -4.98
CA VAL A 184 -4.32 7.37 -4.97
C VAL A 184 -5.55 8.15 -5.40
N HIS A 185 -6.42 7.56 -6.22
CA HIS A 185 -7.62 8.18 -6.75
C HIS A 185 -8.85 7.95 -5.86
N TYR A 186 -8.94 6.76 -5.28
CA TYR A 186 -10.07 6.35 -4.41
C TYR A 186 -9.57 5.57 -3.21
N MET A 187 -10.02 5.97 -2.04
CA MET A 187 -9.79 5.26 -0.78
C MET A 187 -11.15 4.96 -0.15
N ASP A 188 -11.36 3.71 0.26
CA ASP A 188 -12.63 3.25 0.83
C ASP A 188 -13.84 3.50 -0.09
N GLY A 189 -13.62 3.49 -1.42
CA GLY A 189 -14.65 3.80 -2.41
C GLY A 189 -15.09 5.27 -2.44
N ILE A 190 -14.31 6.17 -1.87
CA ILE A 190 -14.52 7.62 -1.87
C ILE A 190 -13.35 8.30 -2.57
N MET A 191 -13.63 9.28 -3.42
CA MET A 191 -12.61 10.00 -4.16
C MET A 191 -11.63 10.71 -3.21
N VAL A 192 -10.33 10.52 -3.46
CA VAL A 192 -9.25 11.19 -2.72
C VAL A 192 -9.16 12.65 -3.15
N ALA A 193 -9.06 13.57 -2.19
CA ALA A 193 -8.97 15.00 -2.50
C ALA A 193 -7.60 15.40 -3.09
N GLY A 194 -6.57 14.60 -2.85
CA GLY A 194 -5.23 14.77 -3.42
C GLY A 194 -5.08 14.43 -4.90
N ASP A 195 -6.15 14.05 -5.60
CA ASP A 195 -6.12 13.63 -7.00
C ASP A 195 -5.57 14.72 -7.96
N SER A 196 -5.72 15.98 -7.60
CA SER A 196 -5.08 17.09 -8.33
C SER A 196 -3.54 17.03 -8.30
N TRP A 197 -2.96 16.47 -7.24
CA TRP A 197 -1.53 16.24 -7.14
C TRP A 197 -1.09 15.11 -8.08
N MET A 198 -1.89 14.05 -8.21
CA MET A 198 -1.64 12.96 -9.15
C MET A 198 -1.68 13.43 -10.60
N MET A 199 -2.61 14.33 -10.95
CA MET A 199 -2.61 14.97 -12.27
C MET A 199 -1.27 15.66 -12.58
N ARG A 200 -0.72 16.40 -11.62
CA ARG A 200 0.59 17.03 -11.77
C ARG A 200 1.70 15.99 -11.96
N HIS A 201 1.65 14.92 -11.20
CA HIS A 201 2.61 13.83 -11.29
C HIS A 201 2.58 13.15 -12.68
N ASP A 202 1.42 12.90 -13.25
CA ASP A 202 1.27 12.37 -14.61
C ASP A 202 1.87 13.32 -15.66
N LEU A 203 1.62 14.62 -15.52
CA LEU A 203 2.23 15.63 -16.38
C LEU A 203 3.75 15.66 -16.22
N ASP A 204 4.27 15.64 -15.00
CA ASP A 204 5.71 15.60 -14.74
C ASP A 204 6.38 14.38 -15.38
N ASN A 205 5.70 13.24 -15.47
CA ASN A 205 6.23 12.05 -16.11
C ASN A 205 6.23 12.12 -17.65
N SER A 206 5.28 12.84 -18.23
CA SER A 206 5.09 12.90 -19.69
C SER A 206 5.76 14.11 -20.35
N ILE A 207 5.81 15.28 -19.70
CA ILE A 207 6.28 16.53 -20.30
C ILE A 207 7.78 16.57 -20.57
N PRO A 208 8.69 16.19 -19.64
CA PRO A 208 10.11 16.25 -19.94
C PRO A 208 10.51 15.14 -20.88
N GLY A 209 11.29 15.48 -21.84
CA GLY A 209 12.03 14.51 -22.57
C GLY A 209 11.21 13.69 -23.54
N ALA A 210 10.69 14.32 -24.54
CA ALA A 210 10.51 13.60 -25.79
C ALA A 210 11.77 12.78 -26.11
N PRO A 211 11.65 11.67 -26.85
CA PRO A 211 12.81 10.97 -27.33
C PRO A 211 13.87 11.96 -27.82
N GLU A 212 15.10 11.79 -27.35
CA GLU A 212 16.21 12.69 -27.73
C GLU A 212 15.99 14.17 -27.38
N PHE A 213 15.11 14.48 -26.39
CA PHE A 213 14.77 15.84 -25.97
C PHE A 213 14.26 16.76 -27.09
N LYS A 214 13.65 16.19 -28.09
CA LYS A 214 12.98 16.93 -29.16
C LYS A 214 11.64 17.48 -28.69
N MET A 215 11.52 18.80 -28.57
CA MET A 215 10.28 19.50 -28.25
C MET A 215 9.72 20.17 -29.52
N ASP A 216 9.34 19.37 -30.48
CA ASP A 216 8.73 19.79 -31.74
C ASP A 216 7.19 19.78 -31.64
N ASP A 217 6.50 20.03 -32.76
CA ASP A 217 5.04 20.08 -32.82
C ASP A 217 4.42 18.72 -32.45
N GLU A 218 5.08 17.61 -32.77
CA GLU A 218 4.64 16.27 -32.40
C GLU A 218 4.72 16.06 -30.89
N TRP A 219 5.77 16.55 -30.25
CA TRP A 219 5.90 16.50 -28.78
C TRP A 219 4.81 17.33 -28.10
N ILE A 220 4.51 18.54 -28.61
CA ILE A 220 3.43 19.38 -28.09
C ILE A 220 2.10 18.64 -28.17
N GLU A 221 1.76 18.11 -29.32
CA GLU A 221 0.50 17.39 -29.54
C GLU A 221 0.35 16.15 -28.64
N LYS A 222 1.42 15.34 -28.52
CA LYS A 222 1.37 14.02 -27.86
C LYS A 222 1.66 14.06 -26.37
N ARG A 223 2.32 15.09 -25.87
CA ARG A 223 2.80 15.15 -24.50
C ARG A 223 2.24 16.32 -23.70
N PHE A 224 2.16 17.48 -24.32
CA PHE A 224 1.77 18.71 -23.63
C PHE A 224 0.27 19.00 -23.76
N ASP A 225 -0.31 18.84 -24.93
CA ASP A 225 -1.72 19.14 -25.22
C ASP A 225 -2.65 17.93 -25.03
N VAL A 226 -2.31 17.05 -24.09
CA VAL A 226 -3.10 15.88 -23.75
C VAL A 226 -4.12 16.19 -22.65
N LYS A 227 -5.25 15.50 -22.69
CA LYS A 227 -6.27 15.63 -21.65
C LYS A 227 -5.77 15.00 -20.34
N PRO A 228 -5.77 15.76 -19.22
CA PRO A 228 -5.37 15.21 -17.92
C PRO A 228 -6.18 13.97 -17.50
N SER A 229 -5.50 12.94 -17.03
CA SER A 229 -6.08 11.65 -16.58
C SER A 229 -7.08 11.80 -15.45
N VAL A 230 -6.90 12.79 -14.57
CA VAL A 230 -7.80 13.08 -13.44
C VAL A 230 -9.27 13.21 -13.86
N PHE A 231 -9.56 13.77 -15.04
CA PHE A 231 -10.96 13.87 -15.54
C PHE A 231 -11.58 12.50 -15.82
N THR A 232 -10.75 11.50 -16.14
CA THR A 232 -11.22 10.13 -16.31
C THR A 232 -11.60 9.54 -14.95
N TYR A 233 -10.74 9.66 -13.96
CA TYR A 233 -10.98 9.16 -12.60
C TYR A 233 -12.17 9.83 -11.92
N MET A 234 -12.27 11.14 -11.99
CA MET A 234 -13.41 11.89 -11.42
C MET A 234 -14.78 11.44 -11.96
N ARG A 235 -14.82 10.83 -13.13
CA ARG A 235 -16.06 10.27 -13.72
C ARG A 235 -16.34 8.83 -13.30
N GLN A 236 -15.37 8.11 -12.75
CA GLN A 236 -15.46 6.69 -12.39
C GLN A 236 -15.81 6.50 -10.91
N GLN A 237 -16.88 7.17 -10.44
CA GLN A 237 -17.29 7.22 -9.03
C GLN A 237 -17.96 5.94 -8.52
N ARG A 238 -17.99 4.87 -9.31
CA ARG A 238 -18.56 3.57 -8.96
C ARG A 238 -17.55 2.48 -9.23
N ASP A 239 -17.55 1.48 -8.37
CA ASP A 239 -16.81 0.25 -8.65
C ASP A 239 -17.35 -0.40 -9.95
N GLY A 240 -16.51 -1.15 -10.66
CA GLY A 240 -16.94 -1.84 -11.89
C GLY A 240 -15.82 -2.04 -12.89
N ALA A 241 -16.19 -2.24 -14.16
CA ALA A 241 -15.28 -2.67 -15.22
C ALA A 241 -14.05 -1.78 -15.40
N PHE A 242 -14.17 -0.47 -15.18
CA PHE A 242 -13.04 0.45 -15.26
C PHE A 242 -11.93 0.08 -14.26
N TRP A 243 -12.31 -0.27 -13.03
CA TRP A 243 -11.39 -0.62 -11.95
C TRP A 243 -10.97 -2.09 -11.99
N ASP A 244 -11.91 -2.99 -12.41
CA ASP A 244 -11.67 -4.44 -12.46
C ASP A 244 -10.54 -4.82 -13.41
N ARG A 245 -10.35 -4.10 -14.53
CA ARG A 245 -9.38 -4.46 -15.57
C ARG A 245 -7.95 -4.61 -15.04
N ALA A 246 -7.59 -3.80 -14.04
CA ALA A 246 -6.27 -3.75 -13.45
C ALA A 246 -6.22 -4.10 -11.96
N SER A 247 -7.36 -4.55 -11.40
CA SER A 247 -7.45 -5.03 -10.01
C SER A 247 -7.42 -6.56 -9.96
N ALA A 248 -6.63 -7.12 -9.05
CA ALA A 248 -6.62 -8.58 -8.82
C ALA A 248 -7.85 -9.04 -8.03
N LYS A 249 -8.50 -8.15 -7.28
CA LYS A 249 -9.70 -8.48 -6.53
C LYS A 249 -10.77 -9.14 -7.41
N GLY A 250 -11.24 -10.31 -6.97
CA GLY A 250 -12.18 -11.14 -7.73
C GLY A 250 -11.56 -11.93 -8.88
N GLN A 251 -10.25 -11.74 -9.14
CA GLN A 251 -9.51 -12.37 -10.22
C GLN A 251 -8.20 -13.03 -9.76
N TYR A 252 -8.01 -13.24 -8.47
CA TYR A 252 -6.78 -13.84 -7.90
C TYR A 252 -6.41 -15.18 -8.52
N HIS A 253 -7.40 -15.95 -8.97
CA HIS A 253 -7.21 -17.21 -9.69
C HIS A 253 -6.40 -17.07 -10.98
N LYS A 254 -6.28 -15.86 -11.54
CA LYS A 254 -5.45 -15.58 -12.71
C LYS A 254 -3.96 -15.53 -12.36
N ILE A 255 -3.59 -15.22 -11.12
CA ILE A 255 -2.20 -15.12 -10.69
C ILE A 255 -1.68 -16.54 -10.46
N LYS A 256 -0.82 -17.01 -11.38
CA LYS A 256 -0.14 -18.31 -11.28
C LYS A 256 1.36 -18.16 -11.01
N ILE A 257 1.85 -16.93 -11.05
CA ILE A 257 3.24 -16.57 -10.86
C ILE A 257 3.49 -16.28 -9.38
N PRO A 258 4.56 -16.86 -8.78
CA PRO A 258 4.92 -16.62 -7.39
C PRO A 258 5.16 -15.14 -7.08
N GLY A 259 4.60 -14.65 -5.97
CA GLY A 259 4.66 -13.24 -5.57
C GLY A 259 5.19 -13.01 -4.15
N TYR A 260 6.02 -11.97 -3.98
CA TYR A 260 6.41 -11.45 -2.67
C TYR A 260 5.90 -10.03 -2.51
N HIS A 261 5.06 -9.80 -1.49
CA HIS A 261 4.42 -8.51 -1.26
C HIS A 261 5.05 -7.80 -0.06
N ILE A 262 5.48 -6.56 -0.24
CA ILE A 262 6.11 -5.76 0.82
C ILE A 262 5.29 -4.50 1.05
N GLY A 263 4.90 -4.24 2.29
CA GLY A 263 4.12 -3.08 2.70
C GLY A 263 4.75 -2.28 3.82
N GLY A 264 4.15 -1.12 4.12
CA GLY A 264 4.53 -0.27 5.23
C GLY A 264 3.32 0.15 6.06
N TRP A 265 3.48 0.25 7.38
CA TRP A 265 2.39 0.69 8.27
C TRP A 265 1.97 2.13 8.01
N TYR A 266 2.88 2.94 7.49
CA TYR A 266 2.63 4.33 7.12
C TYR A 266 2.54 4.53 5.62
N ASP A 267 2.08 3.49 4.92
CA ASP A 267 1.71 3.49 3.51
C ASP A 267 0.20 3.25 3.33
N GLY A 268 -0.39 3.69 2.24
CA GLY A 268 -1.80 3.50 1.96
C GLY A 268 -2.20 2.08 1.57
N TYR A 269 -1.28 1.31 1.00
CA TYR A 269 -1.55 0.03 0.32
C TYR A 269 -1.41 -1.22 1.20
N ARG A 270 -1.57 -1.09 2.51
CA ARG A 270 -1.28 -2.16 3.48
C ARG A 270 -2.26 -3.34 3.49
N ASN A 271 -3.54 -3.11 3.10
CA ASN A 271 -4.54 -4.18 3.13
C ASN A 271 -4.34 -5.20 2.01
N SER A 272 -3.66 -4.84 0.92
CA SER A 272 -3.41 -5.73 -0.21
C SER A 272 -2.61 -6.97 0.19
N LEU A 273 -1.67 -6.83 1.15
CA LEU A 273 -0.86 -7.94 1.61
C LEU A 273 -1.73 -9.10 2.12
N LEU A 274 -2.73 -8.77 2.95
CA LEU A 274 -3.62 -9.77 3.53
C LEU A 274 -4.49 -10.43 2.45
N ARG A 275 -5.05 -9.62 1.55
CA ARG A 275 -5.88 -10.14 0.46
C ARG A 275 -5.08 -11.06 -0.48
N MET A 276 -3.82 -10.72 -0.76
CA MET A 276 -2.94 -11.57 -1.58
C MET A 276 -2.61 -12.89 -0.86
N LEU A 277 -2.27 -12.84 0.44
CA LEU A 277 -2.03 -14.04 1.25
C LEU A 277 -3.26 -14.96 1.36
N GLU A 278 -4.46 -14.37 1.44
CA GLU A 278 -5.72 -15.10 1.58
C GLU A 278 -6.21 -15.76 0.29
N ASN A 279 -5.95 -15.14 -0.87
CA ASN A 279 -6.70 -15.45 -2.09
C ASN A 279 -5.84 -15.96 -3.25
N VAL A 280 -4.52 -15.76 -3.25
CA VAL A 280 -3.64 -16.24 -4.32
C VAL A 280 -3.20 -17.67 -4.04
N GLU A 281 -3.44 -18.56 -5.00
CA GLU A 281 -3.06 -19.98 -4.89
C GLU A 281 -1.57 -20.25 -5.19
N ALA A 282 -0.93 -19.39 -5.99
CA ALA A 282 0.49 -19.47 -6.25
C ALA A 282 1.31 -19.22 -4.97
N PRO A 283 2.57 -19.64 -4.89
CA PRO A 283 3.40 -19.33 -3.73
C PRO A 283 3.46 -17.83 -3.45
N VAL A 284 3.06 -17.42 -2.24
CA VAL A 284 3.02 -16.03 -1.80
C VAL A 284 3.78 -15.86 -0.50
N LYS A 285 4.59 -14.81 -0.41
CA LYS A 285 5.15 -14.28 0.85
C LYS A 285 4.77 -12.82 1.03
N ALA A 286 4.75 -12.37 2.26
CA ALA A 286 4.53 -10.95 2.58
C ALA A 286 5.43 -10.47 3.72
N MET A 287 5.73 -9.17 3.70
CA MET A 287 6.46 -8.48 4.75
C MET A 287 5.83 -7.10 4.97
N ILE A 288 5.65 -6.68 6.22
CA ILE A 288 5.24 -5.31 6.54
C ILE A 288 6.03 -4.79 7.73
N GLY A 289 6.65 -3.62 7.54
CA GLY A 289 7.42 -2.93 8.57
C GLY A 289 6.87 -1.54 8.89
N PRO A 290 7.52 -0.79 9.78
CA PRO A 290 7.06 0.53 10.21
C PRO A 290 7.39 1.64 9.19
N TRP A 291 7.32 1.33 7.91
CA TRP A 291 7.81 2.16 6.82
C TRP A 291 6.74 3.05 6.21
N ASP A 292 7.20 4.19 5.70
CA ASP A 292 6.51 5.04 4.74
C ASP A 292 6.67 4.51 3.30
N HIS A 293 6.27 5.29 2.30
CA HIS A 293 6.28 4.89 0.89
C HIS A 293 7.69 4.85 0.27
N TYR A 294 8.59 4.01 0.82
CA TYR A 294 9.95 3.78 0.34
C TYR A 294 10.34 2.30 0.41
N PHE A 295 11.37 1.91 -0.35
CA PHE A 295 11.94 0.56 -0.20
C PHE A 295 12.49 0.34 1.22
N PRO A 296 12.30 -0.82 1.83
CA PRO A 296 12.60 -1.05 3.25
C PRO A 296 14.02 -0.74 3.72
N HIS A 297 15.02 -0.78 2.81
CA HIS A 297 16.42 -0.49 3.16
C HIS A 297 16.71 1.01 3.38
N ASN A 298 15.82 1.89 2.93
CA ASN A 298 15.94 3.34 3.08
C ASN A 298 14.63 4.03 3.49
N ALA A 299 13.63 3.26 3.90
CA ALA A 299 12.36 3.76 4.39
C ALA A 299 12.44 4.30 5.83
N TRP A 300 11.52 5.16 6.18
CA TRP A 300 11.34 5.69 7.52
C TRP A 300 9.91 5.44 8.00
N PRO A 301 9.65 5.32 9.32
CA PRO A 301 10.64 5.19 10.42
C PRO A 301 11.43 3.88 10.39
N GLU A 302 12.55 3.86 11.14
CA GLU A 302 13.29 2.62 11.42
C GLU A 302 12.48 1.66 12.32
N PRO A 303 12.77 0.35 12.34
CA PRO A 303 13.96 -0.30 11.76
C PRO A 303 13.87 -0.49 10.24
N GLN A 304 14.94 -0.12 9.54
CA GLN A 304 15.15 -0.50 8.15
C GLN A 304 15.59 -1.98 8.09
N VAL A 305 15.29 -2.65 6.97
CA VAL A 305 15.74 -4.03 6.73
C VAL A 305 16.42 -4.16 5.37
N GLU A 306 17.35 -5.08 5.25
CA GLU A 306 18.02 -5.40 3.99
C GLU A 306 17.15 -6.34 3.13
N TRP A 307 16.01 -5.81 2.68
CA TRP A 307 15.04 -6.57 1.87
C TRP A 307 15.61 -7.11 0.55
N ARG A 308 16.67 -6.49 0.02
CA ARG A 308 17.32 -6.92 -1.24
C ARG A 308 17.93 -8.30 -1.11
N TYR A 309 18.35 -8.69 0.09
CA TYR A 309 18.80 -10.04 0.40
C TYR A 309 17.64 -11.05 0.20
N GLU A 310 16.46 -10.76 0.75
CA GLU A 310 15.27 -11.57 0.54
C GLU A 310 14.84 -11.59 -0.93
N ALA A 311 14.91 -10.44 -1.61
CA ALA A 311 14.60 -10.36 -3.03
C ALA A 311 15.52 -11.25 -3.87
N VAL A 312 16.82 -11.27 -3.59
CA VAL A 312 17.77 -12.15 -4.27
C VAL A 312 17.45 -13.61 -3.99
N ARG A 313 17.18 -14.01 -2.74
CA ARG A 313 16.78 -15.39 -2.38
C ARG A 313 15.50 -15.81 -3.11
N TRP A 314 14.51 -14.91 -3.20
CA TRP A 314 13.26 -15.13 -3.93
C TRP A 314 13.52 -15.35 -5.43
N PHE A 315 14.25 -14.45 -6.06
CA PHE A 315 14.55 -14.56 -7.48
C PHE A 315 15.53 -15.70 -7.80
N ASP A 316 16.51 -16.00 -6.95
CA ASP A 316 17.40 -17.14 -7.12
C ASP A 316 16.63 -18.46 -7.15
N HIS A 317 15.62 -18.59 -6.28
CA HIS A 317 14.77 -19.78 -6.25
C HIS A 317 14.02 -19.97 -7.59
N TRP A 318 13.37 -18.91 -8.09
CA TRP A 318 12.48 -19.03 -9.24
C TRP A 318 13.17 -18.85 -10.61
N LEU A 319 14.20 -18.02 -10.71
CA LEU A 319 14.86 -17.70 -11.96
C LEU A 319 16.13 -18.52 -12.19
N LYS A 320 16.84 -18.89 -11.12
CA LYS A 320 18.08 -19.69 -11.20
C LYS A 320 17.89 -21.13 -10.75
N GLU A 321 16.71 -21.50 -10.24
CA GLU A 321 16.38 -22.84 -9.74
C GLU A 321 17.30 -23.28 -8.56
N ILE A 322 17.74 -22.31 -7.77
CA ILE A 322 18.53 -22.56 -6.57
C ILE A 322 17.57 -22.75 -5.38
N ASN A 323 17.68 -23.89 -4.68
CA ASN A 323 16.93 -24.02 -3.42
C ASN A 323 17.55 -23.11 -2.36
N THR A 324 16.89 -21.99 -2.08
CA THR A 324 17.31 -20.99 -1.08
C THR A 324 16.68 -21.22 0.29
N GLY A 325 15.80 -22.22 0.44
CA GLY A 325 15.04 -22.47 1.67
C GLY A 325 13.89 -21.48 1.89
N ILE A 326 13.71 -20.46 1.03
CA ILE A 326 12.76 -19.36 1.26
C ILE A 326 11.29 -19.82 1.34
N LEU A 327 10.93 -20.94 0.73
CA LEU A 327 9.57 -21.52 0.78
C LEU A 327 9.33 -22.38 2.03
N GLU A 328 10.38 -22.69 2.78
CA GLU A 328 10.30 -23.46 4.03
C GLU A 328 10.13 -22.54 5.25
N GLU A 329 10.27 -21.26 5.06
CA GLU A 329 10.13 -20.22 6.08
C GLU A 329 8.69 -19.73 6.20
N PRO A 330 8.31 -19.09 7.34
CA PRO A 330 7.02 -18.45 7.50
C PRO A 330 6.66 -17.53 6.33
N LYS A 331 5.40 -17.54 5.93
CA LYS A 331 4.94 -16.76 4.77
C LYS A 331 4.85 -15.28 5.03
N PHE A 332 4.68 -14.87 6.29
CA PHE A 332 4.38 -13.50 6.63
C PHE A 332 5.29 -12.97 7.75
N ALA A 333 6.09 -11.96 7.44
CA ALA A 333 6.87 -11.19 8.40
C ALA A 333 6.13 -9.89 8.74
N VAL A 334 5.79 -9.68 10.00
CA VAL A 334 5.05 -8.51 10.45
C VAL A 334 5.74 -7.82 11.60
N PHE A 335 5.95 -6.50 11.49
CA PHE A 335 6.44 -5.68 12.58
C PHE A 335 5.26 -5.24 13.45
N VAL A 336 5.20 -5.74 14.68
CA VAL A 336 4.19 -5.35 15.67
C VAL A 336 4.67 -4.08 16.36
N ARG A 337 3.90 -2.99 16.21
CA ARG A 337 4.24 -1.68 16.77
C ARG A 337 3.84 -1.58 18.24
N ASN A 338 4.77 -1.16 19.09
CA ASN A 338 4.45 -0.62 20.39
C ASN A 338 3.89 0.80 20.25
N TYR A 339 3.26 1.29 21.31
CA TYR A 339 2.84 2.69 21.37
C TYR A 339 4.02 3.64 21.05
N HIS A 340 3.73 4.65 20.26
CA HIS A 340 4.60 5.82 20.04
C HIS A 340 3.76 7.10 20.09
N PRO A 341 4.33 8.26 20.45
CA PRO A 341 3.61 9.52 20.43
C PRO A 341 3.20 9.92 18.99
N PRO A 342 2.18 10.77 18.84
CA PRO A 342 1.73 11.27 17.53
C PRO A 342 2.66 12.38 17.01
N ASP A 343 3.91 12.05 16.78
CA ASP A 343 4.95 12.95 16.29
C ASP A 343 5.39 12.54 14.88
N SER A 344 5.04 13.34 13.88
CA SER A 344 5.38 13.10 12.47
C SER A 344 6.88 13.18 12.16
N SER A 345 7.72 13.60 13.10
CA SER A 345 9.17 13.66 12.97
C SER A 345 9.90 12.41 13.46
N LEU A 346 9.18 11.42 13.99
CA LEU A 346 9.76 10.17 14.48
C LEU A 346 10.57 9.48 13.38
N LYS A 347 11.80 9.08 13.76
CA LYS A 347 12.72 8.37 12.89
C LYS A 347 12.82 6.88 13.22
N GLU A 348 12.30 6.47 14.34
CA GLU A 348 12.32 5.09 14.81
C GLU A 348 11.03 4.80 15.57
N ILE A 349 10.48 3.62 15.41
CA ILE A 349 9.32 3.13 16.14
C ILE A 349 9.71 1.88 16.90
N ASP A 350 9.39 1.88 18.19
CA ASP A 350 9.56 0.70 19.03
C ASP A 350 8.57 -0.39 18.63
N GLY A 351 9.02 -1.64 18.70
CA GLY A 351 8.24 -2.80 18.33
C GLY A 351 9.09 -4.06 18.16
N PHE A 352 8.51 -5.08 17.60
CA PHE A 352 9.20 -6.35 17.38
C PHE A 352 8.68 -7.07 16.15
N TRP A 353 9.56 -7.84 15.52
CA TRP A 353 9.20 -8.69 14.40
C TRP A 353 8.53 -9.98 14.87
N ARG A 354 7.49 -10.37 14.11
CA ARG A 354 6.80 -11.65 14.26
C ARG A 354 6.72 -12.33 12.91
N TRP A 355 6.94 -13.62 12.90
CA TRP A 355 6.84 -14.48 11.72
C TRP A 355 5.64 -15.39 11.87
N GLU A 356 4.74 -15.36 10.89
CA GLU A 356 3.52 -16.13 10.86
C GLU A 356 3.55 -17.12 9.68
N ASP A 357 3.22 -18.37 9.97
CA ASP A 357 3.25 -19.45 8.96
C ASP A 357 2.21 -19.21 7.87
N ASP A 358 1.10 -18.56 8.21
CA ASP A 358 0.00 -18.33 7.30
C ASP A 358 -0.86 -17.12 7.72
N TRP A 359 -1.72 -16.68 6.83
CA TRP A 359 -2.79 -15.72 7.07
C TRP A 359 -4.11 -16.28 6.52
N PRO A 360 -5.29 -16.17 7.22
CA PRO A 360 -5.50 -15.60 8.57
C PRO A 360 -4.83 -16.41 9.69
N ILE A 361 -4.38 -15.69 10.72
CA ILE A 361 -3.74 -16.31 11.89
C ILE A 361 -4.80 -16.97 12.77
N LYS A 362 -4.74 -18.28 12.90
CA LYS A 362 -5.80 -19.09 13.57
C LYS A 362 -5.96 -18.83 15.08
N ARG A 363 -4.91 -18.32 15.74
CA ARG A 363 -4.94 -18.04 17.20
C ARG A 363 -5.47 -16.66 17.56
N ILE A 364 -5.81 -15.81 16.58
CA ILE A 364 -6.40 -14.51 16.85
C ILE A 364 -7.78 -14.72 17.47
N GLU A 365 -8.02 -14.04 18.59
CA GLU A 365 -9.30 -13.99 19.29
C GLU A 365 -9.88 -12.58 19.16
N ASN A 366 -11.09 -12.48 18.64
CA ASN A 366 -11.74 -11.20 18.47
C ASN A 366 -12.36 -10.70 19.79
N HIS A 367 -12.08 -9.47 20.13
CA HIS A 367 -12.60 -8.77 21.31
C HIS A 367 -13.59 -7.67 20.92
N ILE A 368 -14.83 -7.78 21.39
CA ILE A 368 -15.89 -6.82 21.07
C ILE A 368 -16.01 -5.79 22.18
N TRP A 369 -15.99 -4.51 21.80
CA TRP A 369 -16.21 -3.38 22.67
C TRP A 369 -17.37 -2.53 22.15
N HIS A 370 -18.24 -2.08 23.05
CA HIS A 370 -19.48 -1.37 22.76
C HIS A 370 -19.40 0.08 23.26
N ALA A 371 -19.89 1.00 22.45
CA ALA A 371 -20.04 2.39 22.82
C ALA A 371 -21.29 2.57 23.68
N HIS A 372 -21.18 3.36 24.77
CA HIS A 372 -22.25 3.66 25.69
C HIS A 372 -22.71 5.12 25.61
N SER A 373 -23.91 5.40 26.16
CA SER A 373 -24.51 6.72 26.12
C SER A 373 -23.76 7.77 26.94
N ASP A 374 -22.94 7.36 27.90
CA ASP A 374 -22.05 8.21 28.67
C ASP A 374 -20.68 8.46 28.03
N HIS A 375 -20.54 8.08 26.74
CA HIS A 375 -19.29 8.13 25.99
C HIS A 375 -18.20 7.18 26.47
N SER A 376 -18.53 6.19 27.28
CA SER A 376 -17.60 5.10 27.60
C SER A 376 -17.59 4.01 26.50
N LEU A 377 -16.49 3.27 26.47
CA LEU A 377 -16.30 2.09 25.60
C LEU A 377 -16.07 0.86 26.50
N ALA A 378 -16.96 -0.12 26.47
CA ALA A 378 -16.91 -1.27 27.37
C ALA A 378 -17.23 -2.59 26.68
N LYS A 379 -16.96 -3.73 27.38
CA LYS A 379 -17.17 -5.08 26.82
C LYS A 379 -18.64 -5.52 26.82
N ASN A 380 -19.49 -4.87 27.57
CA ASN A 380 -20.94 -5.13 27.61
C ASN A 380 -21.71 -4.10 26.79
N PRO A 381 -22.88 -4.44 26.21
CA PRO A 381 -23.56 -3.58 25.24
C PRO A 381 -24.19 -2.27 25.82
N GLY A 382 -24.41 -2.16 27.13
CA GLY A 382 -25.02 -0.96 27.74
C GLY A 382 -26.47 -0.72 27.34
N THR A 383 -26.99 0.45 27.71
CA THR A 383 -28.38 0.87 27.39
C THR A 383 -28.44 1.57 26.04
N GLU A 384 -29.49 1.29 25.28
CA GLU A 384 -29.71 1.90 23.97
C GLU A 384 -29.96 3.39 24.03
N ASP A 385 -29.29 4.16 23.18
CA ASP A 385 -29.44 5.61 23.02
C ASP A 385 -29.08 6.01 21.57
N ARG A 386 -29.24 7.29 21.21
CA ARG A 386 -28.86 7.83 19.89
C ARG A 386 -28.04 9.09 20.04
N HIS A 387 -26.81 9.05 19.55
CA HIS A 387 -25.96 10.22 19.49
C HIS A 387 -26.06 10.90 18.12
N HIS A 388 -25.99 12.22 18.15
CA HIS A 388 -26.12 13.08 16.98
C HIS A 388 -24.78 13.71 16.66
N LEU A 389 -24.45 13.77 15.37
CA LEU A 389 -23.26 14.41 14.86
C LEU A 389 -23.61 15.39 13.75
N GLU A 390 -23.32 16.66 13.98
CA GLU A 390 -23.44 17.71 12.98
C GLU A 390 -22.40 17.49 11.86
N TYR A 391 -22.78 17.79 10.63
CA TYR A 391 -21.88 17.69 9.50
C TYR A 391 -20.97 18.91 9.39
N ARG A 392 -19.66 18.66 9.34
CA ARG A 392 -18.61 19.64 9.05
C ARG A 392 -17.70 19.10 7.95
N ALA A 393 -17.83 19.67 6.76
CA ALA A 393 -17.08 19.21 5.59
C ALA A 393 -15.55 19.23 5.79
N SER A 394 -15.03 20.14 6.63
CA SER A 394 -13.60 20.33 6.88
C SER A 394 -13.04 19.54 8.07
N SER A 395 -13.78 18.60 8.63
CA SER A 395 -13.42 17.93 9.89
C SER A 395 -12.05 17.25 9.91
N GLY A 396 -11.45 16.89 8.78
CA GLY A 396 -10.14 16.23 8.73
C GLY A 396 -8.94 17.18 8.75
N VAL A 397 -9.17 18.51 8.63
CA VAL A 397 -8.06 19.48 8.59
C VAL A 397 -7.23 19.43 9.86
N GLU A 398 -7.89 19.32 11.00
CA GLU A 398 -7.27 19.24 12.33
C GLU A 398 -6.57 17.90 12.58
N GLY A 399 -6.92 16.86 11.84
CA GLY A 399 -6.33 15.52 11.94
C GLY A 399 -5.04 15.31 11.13
N GLY A 400 -4.50 16.36 10.52
CA GLY A 400 -3.23 16.31 9.78
C GLY A 400 -3.35 15.91 8.31
N GLY A 401 -4.55 16.00 7.72
CA GLY A 401 -4.75 15.79 6.30
C GLY A 401 -4.75 14.32 5.87
N PRO A 402 -4.09 13.92 4.77
CA PRO A 402 -4.24 12.61 4.12
C PRO A 402 -3.50 11.47 4.83
N THR A 403 -3.57 11.40 6.15
CA THR A 403 -2.81 10.45 6.99
C THR A 403 -3.24 8.99 6.86
N MET A 404 -4.43 8.71 6.30
CA MET A 404 -4.88 7.33 6.10
C MET A 404 -4.19 6.65 4.94
N TRP A 405 -3.66 7.43 4.00
CA TRP A 405 -3.17 6.94 2.74
C TRP A 405 -1.69 7.24 2.49
N TRP A 406 -1.24 8.43 2.74
CA TRP A 406 0.19 8.69 2.71
C TRP A 406 0.81 8.38 4.06
N GLY A 407 1.81 7.56 4.04
CA GLY A 407 2.57 7.09 5.18
C GLY A 407 3.22 8.15 6.04
N SER A 408 2.50 9.14 6.50
CA SER A 408 2.98 9.98 7.56
C SER A 408 2.38 9.55 8.88
N ILE A 409 3.15 9.60 9.94
CA ILE A 409 2.64 9.43 11.30
C ILE A 409 1.63 10.54 11.56
N PRO A 410 0.37 10.23 11.90
CA PRO A 410 -0.64 11.26 12.16
C PRO A 410 -0.24 12.13 13.35
N PRO A 411 -0.55 13.42 13.32
CA PRO A 411 -0.40 14.29 14.49
C PRO A 411 -1.39 13.91 15.59
N ASP A 412 -1.30 14.58 16.76
CA ASP A 412 -2.24 14.40 17.86
C ASP A 412 -3.69 14.57 17.38
N GLN A 413 -4.50 13.55 17.60
CA GLN A 413 -5.88 13.52 17.11
C GLN A 413 -6.88 14.29 17.99
N LYS A 414 -6.46 14.82 19.13
CA LYS A 414 -7.34 15.61 20.00
C LYS A 414 -8.11 16.72 19.27
N PRO A 415 -7.50 17.56 18.40
CA PRO A 415 -8.24 18.62 17.73
C PRO A 415 -9.35 18.09 16.82
N MET A 416 -9.13 16.92 16.19
CA MET A 416 -10.16 16.29 15.38
C MET A 416 -11.23 15.61 16.23
N ASP A 417 -10.87 15.11 17.40
CA ASP A 417 -11.79 14.45 18.33
C ASP A 417 -12.83 15.42 18.91
N GLU A 418 -12.51 16.70 19.02
CA GLU A 418 -13.46 17.76 19.39
C GLU A 418 -14.60 17.92 18.37
N LEU A 419 -14.40 17.44 17.14
CA LEU A 419 -15.37 17.46 16.04
C LEU A 419 -16.00 16.07 15.79
N SER A 420 -15.81 15.13 16.71
CA SER A 420 -16.18 13.72 16.57
C SER A 420 -17.09 13.28 17.71
N LEU A 421 -17.84 12.21 17.49
CA LEU A 421 -18.37 11.40 18.58
C LEU A 421 -17.24 10.47 19.06
N VAL A 422 -16.86 10.57 20.33
CA VAL A 422 -15.76 9.78 20.91
C VAL A 422 -16.25 8.88 22.03
N TYR A 423 -15.64 7.71 22.15
CA TYR A 423 -15.94 6.70 23.16
C TYR A 423 -14.64 6.13 23.69
N ASP A 424 -14.41 6.25 25.01
CA ASP A 424 -13.15 5.90 25.66
C ASP A 424 -13.29 4.67 26.55
N SER A 425 -12.35 3.75 26.48
CA SER A 425 -12.28 2.65 27.43
C SER A 425 -11.88 3.12 28.82
N GLU A 426 -12.13 2.29 29.86
CA GLU A 426 -11.39 2.38 31.09
C GLU A 426 -9.87 2.29 30.85
N VAL A 427 -9.10 2.74 31.85
CA VAL A 427 -7.63 2.58 31.80
C VAL A 427 -7.29 1.10 31.77
N LEU A 428 -6.43 0.72 30.83
CA LEU A 428 -6.00 -0.67 30.66
C LEU A 428 -5.10 -1.10 31.83
N ASP A 429 -5.46 -2.18 32.49
CA ASP A 429 -4.67 -2.78 33.57
C ASP A 429 -3.50 -3.62 33.06
N THR A 430 -3.61 -4.12 31.84
CA THR A 430 -2.61 -4.93 31.13
C THR A 430 -2.48 -4.43 29.69
N PRO A 431 -1.32 -4.64 29.04
CA PRO A 431 -1.21 -4.36 27.62
C PRO A 431 -2.27 -5.13 26.81
N PHE A 432 -2.77 -4.49 25.74
CA PHE A 432 -3.70 -5.08 24.80
C PHE A 432 -3.13 -4.97 23.38
N GLU A 433 -2.81 -6.12 22.79
CA GLU A 433 -2.25 -6.21 21.44
C GLU A 433 -3.35 -6.52 20.43
N ILE A 434 -3.27 -5.86 19.28
CA ILE A 434 -4.10 -6.16 18.11
C ILE A 434 -3.21 -6.40 16.89
N LEU A 435 -3.62 -7.37 16.05
CA LEU A 435 -2.99 -7.63 14.75
C LEU A 435 -4.05 -8.11 13.76
N GLY A 436 -4.48 -7.24 12.87
CA GLY A 436 -5.50 -7.58 11.90
C GLY A 436 -6.26 -6.36 11.40
N ARG A 437 -7.46 -6.58 10.90
CA ARG A 437 -8.39 -5.53 10.49
C ARG A 437 -9.50 -5.40 11.53
N PRO A 438 -9.53 -4.35 12.36
CA PRO A 438 -10.67 -4.11 13.24
C PRO A 438 -11.94 -3.86 12.43
N VAL A 439 -13.09 -4.26 12.95
CA VAL A 439 -14.38 -4.07 12.27
C VAL A 439 -15.31 -3.23 13.14
N ALA A 440 -15.73 -2.08 12.64
CA ALA A 440 -16.75 -1.26 13.28
C ALA A 440 -18.15 -1.60 12.72
N ARG A 441 -19.08 -1.91 13.60
CA ARG A 441 -20.49 -2.16 13.26
C ARG A 441 -21.35 -1.03 13.80
N LEU A 442 -22.05 -0.36 12.90
CA LEU A 442 -22.84 0.82 13.22
C LEU A 442 -24.28 0.64 12.72
N ARG A 443 -25.24 1.14 13.46
CA ARG A 443 -26.57 1.44 12.96
C ARG A 443 -26.73 2.96 12.92
N VAL A 444 -26.97 3.50 11.73
CA VAL A 444 -26.85 4.93 11.45
C VAL A 444 -28.03 5.45 10.63
N SER A 445 -28.26 6.76 10.67
CA SER A 445 -29.12 7.46 9.71
C SER A 445 -28.53 8.83 9.37
N ALA A 446 -28.97 9.41 8.25
CA ALA A 446 -28.61 10.75 7.82
C ALA A 446 -29.82 11.50 7.32
N THR A 447 -29.85 12.83 7.46
CA THR A 447 -30.93 13.69 6.90
C THR A 447 -30.72 13.99 5.41
N ALA A 448 -29.55 13.63 4.86
CA ALA A 448 -29.26 13.76 3.43
C ALA A 448 -29.26 12.39 2.74
N LYS A 449 -29.41 12.40 1.42
CA LYS A 449 -29.39 11.20 0.58
C LYS A 449 -28.01 10.62 0.32
N ARG A 450 -26.95 11.33 0.69
CA ARG A 450 -25.54 10.89 0.62
C ARG A 450 -24.84 11.32 1.88
N ALA A 451 -24.18 10.38 2.52
CA ALA A 451 -23.41 10.59 3.74
C ALA A 451 -22.24 9.62 3.78
N ASN A 452 -21.13 10.08 4.32
CA ASN A 452 -19.98 9.25 4.64
C ASN A 452 -19.90 9.05 6.15
N TRP A 453 -19.30 7.93 6.57
CA TRP A 453 -18.93 7.68 7.96
C TRP A 453 -17.45 7.35 8.01
N VAL A 454 -16.75 7.92 8.97
CA VAL A 454 -15.33 7.70 9.23
C VAL A 454 -15.19 7.18 10.64
N VAL A 455 -14.54 6.04 10.80
CA VAL A 455 -14.24 5.47 12.14
C VAL A 455 -12.74 5.48 12.32
N ARG A 456 -12.30 6.01 13.48
CA ARG A 456 -10.90 6.00 13.91
C ARG A 456 -10.77 5.27 15.23
N ILE A 457 -9.73 4.44 15.34
CA ILE A 457 -9.26 3.86 16.59
C ILE A 457 -7.98 4.59 16.97
N SER A 458 -7.90 5.05 18.21
CA SER A 458 -6.74 5.76 18.74
C SER A 458 -6.33 5.24 20.10
N ASP A 459 -5.07 5.43 20.41
CA ASP A 459 -4.46 5.17 21.72
C ASP A 459 -4.34 6.48 22.50
N ILE A 460 -4.93 6.56 23.68
CA ILE A 460 -4.79 7.69 24.58
C ILE A 460 -3.73 7.36 25.62
N ALA A 461 -2.60 8.05 25.55
CA ALA A 461 -1.52 7.91 26.52
C ALA A 461 -1.84 8.58 27.86
N PRO A 462 -1.17 8.24 28.96
CA PRO A 462 -1.40 8.84 30.29
C PRO A 462 -1.20 10.36 30.36
N ASP A 463 -0.38 10.93 29.47
CA ASP A 463 -0.19 12.39 29.33
C ASP A 463 -1.30 13.05 28.51
N GLY A 464 -2.22 12.25 27.98
CA GLY A 464 -3.38 12.65 27.22
C GLY A 464 -3.12 12.87 25.72
N GLN A 465 -1.97 12.55 25.17
CA GLN A 465 -1.75 12.49 23.71
C GLN A 465 -2.62 11.41 23.07
N VAL A 466 -3.10 11.65 21.85
CA VAL A 466 -3.99 10.73 21.13
C VAL A 466 -3.36 10.32 19.81
N THR A 467 -2.88 9.09 19.75
CA THR A 467 -2.24 8.52 18.57
C THR A 467 -3.23 7.67 17.77
N GLN A 468 -3.43 7.98 16.48
CA GLN A 468 -4.25 7.16 15.60
C GLN A 468 -3.60 5.81 15.34
N VAL A 469 -4.36 4.73 15.53
CA VAL A 469 -3.92 3.33 15.33
C VAL A 469 -4.43 2.75 14.02
N ALA A 470 -5.71 2.93 13.75
CA ALA A 470 -6.37 2.50 12.52
C ALA A 470 -7.55 3.41 12.21
N ALA A 471 -7.91 3.49 10.94
CA ALA A 471 -9.10 4.21 10.51
C ALA A 471 -9.64 3.61 9.21
N ALA A 472 -10.88 3.93 8.89
CA ALA A 472 -11.48 3.75 7.57
C ALA A 472 -12.67 4.69 7.39
N ALA A 473 -13.00 4.96 6.13
CA ALA A 473 -14.21 5.66 5.75
C ALA A 473 -15.19 4.69 5.07
N PHE A 474 -16.45 5.10 5.00
CA PHE A 474 -17.46 4.34 4.28
C PHE A 474 -18.48 5.29 3.63
N ASN A 475 -18.68 5.12 2.34
CA ASN A 475 -19.74 5.82 1.61
C ASN A 475 -21.07 5.10 1.83
N GLY A 476 -22.00 5.72 2.55
CA GLY A 476 -23.29 5.11 2.89
C GLY A 476 -24.16 4.73 1.68
N THR A 477 -23.90 5.30 0.51
CA THR A 477 -24.59 4.85 -0.72
C THR A 477 -24.12 3.46 -1.17
N HIS A 478 -22.96 3.01 -0.69
CA HIS A 478 -22.38 1.70 -1.01
C HIS A 478 -22.85 0.56 -0.09
N ARG A 479 -23.73 0.84 0.89
CA ARG A 479 -24.18 -0.14 1.92
C ARG A 479 -24.66 -1.47 1.35
N ASN A 480 -25.25 -1.45 0.15
CA ASN A 480 -25.69 -2.64 -0.56
C ASN A 480 -24.73 -3.03 -1.70
N SER A 481 -24.17 -2.06 -2.40
CA SER A 481 -23.27 -2.29 -3.53
C SER A 481 -22.52 -1.02 -3.92
N ALA A 482 -21.20 -1.10 -4.04
CA ALA A 482 -20.38 -0.04 -4.61
C ALA A 482 -20.50 0.04 -6.15
N ARG A 483 -20.92 -1.06 -6.81
CA ARG A 483 -21.15 -1.10 -8.27
C ARG A 483 -22.49 -0.48 -8.65
N ASN A 484 -23.51 -0.69 -7.81
CA ASN A 484 -24.85 -0.17 -7.99
C ASN A 484 -25.26 0.57 -6.70
N PRO A 485 -24.68 1.74 -6.44
CA PRO A 485 -24.96 2.47 -5.21
C PRO A 485 -26.38 3.04 -5.19
N ASP A 486 -27.00 2.99 -4.00
CA ASP A 486 -28.36 3.51 -3.77
C ASP A 486 -28.31 4.75 -2.88
N ASP A 487 -29.03 5.81 -3.24
CA ASP A 487 -29.22 6.97 -2.35
C ASP A 487 -29.77 6.50 -0.97
N ILE A 488 -29.34 7.14 0.08
CA ILE A 488 -29.88 6.96 1.44
C ILE A 488 -31.28 7.56 1.49
N ILE A 489 -32.23 6.88 2.14
CA ILE A 489 -33.53 7.47 2.46
C ILE A 489 -33.35 8.35 3.70
N PRO A 490 -33.55 9.68 3.60
CA PRO A 490 -33.32 10.58 4.70
C PRO A 490 -34.12 10.20 5.95
N GLY A 491 -33.40 10.06 7.08
CA GLY A 491 -33.97 9.69 8.38
C GLY A 491 -34.18 8.20 8.62
N GLU A 492 -34.07 7.35 7.60
CA GLU A 492 -34.15 5.89 7.77
C GLU A 492 -32.85 5.34 8.36
N GLU A 493 -32.97 4.45 9.36
CA GLU A 493 -31.84 3.76 9.97
C GLU A 493 -31.43 2.54 9.14
N PHE A 494 -30.10 2.36 8.97
CA PHE A 494 -29.52 1.19 8.31
C PHE A 494 -28.20 0.77 8.99
N ASN A 495 -27.79 -0.47 8.74
CA ASN A 495 -26.57 -1.01 9.30
C ASN A 495 -25.37 -0.79 8.36
N LEU A 496 -24.21 -0.51 8.95
CA LEU A 496 -22.91 -0.46 8.29
C LEU A 496 -21.95 -1.41 8.99
N ASN A 497 -21.16 -2.11 8.20
CA ASN A 497 -19.96 -2.80 8.65
C ASN A 497 -18.78 -2.11 7.95
N ILE A 498 -17.88 -1.54 8.74
CA ILE A 498 -16.72 -0.81 8.25
C ILE A 498 -15.48 -1.60 8.67
N ASP A 499 -14.82 -2.23 7.70
CA ASP A 499 -13.53 -2.87 7.89
C ASP A 499 -12.48 -1.76 7.95
N LEU A 500 -11.83 -1.58 9.11
CA LEU A 500 -10.74 -0.64 9.23
C LEU A 500 -9.48 -1.19 8.57
N HIS A 501 -8.59 -0.29 8.22
CA HIS A 501 -7.33 -0.67 7.57
C HIS A 501 -6.49 -1.58 8.46
N PHE A 502 -5.77 -2.50 7.83
CA PHE A 502 -4.88 -3.44 8.51
C PHE A 502 -3.90 -2.71 9.41
N THR A 503 -3.76 -3.21 10.64
CA THR A 503 -2.91 -2.61 11.66
C THR A 503 -2.30 -3.66 12.59
N SER A 504 -1.21 -3.30 13.23
CA SER A 504 -0.67 -3.94 14.42
C SER A 504 -0.45 -2.87 15.49
N TRP A 505 -0.77 -3.14 16.74
CA TRP A 505 -0.55 -2.17 17.80
C TRP A 505 -0.58 -2.84 19.18
N VAL A 506 0.27 -2.35 20.09
CA VAL A 506 0.20 -2.74 21.50
C VAL A 506 -0.21 -1.51 22.32
N PHE A 507 -1.48 -1.46 22.72
CA PHE A 507 -1.95 -0.51 23.72
C PHE A 507 -1.29 -0.84 25.06
N GLN A 508 -0.57 0.10 25.63
CA GLN A 508 0.19 -0.14 26.85
C GLN A 508 -0.70 -0.13 28.11
N LYS A 509 -0.23 -0.79 29.17
CA LYS A 509 -0.85 -0.62 30.50
C LYS A 509 -0.86 0.85 30.88
N GLY A 510 -1.99 1.34 31.42
CA GLY A 510 -2.19 2.74 31.78
C GLY A 510 -2.76 3.62 30.66
N HIS A 511 -2.83 3.10 29.43
CA HIS A 511 -3.46 3.77 28.29
C HIS A 511 -4.96 3.49 28.21
N ARG A 512 -5.65 4.15 27.28
CA ARG A 512 -7.05 3.90 26.93
C ARG A 512 -7.21 3.71 25.44
N ILE A 513 -8.20 2.93 25.05
CA ILE A 513 -8.64 2.80 23.65
C ILE A 513 -9.72 3.83 23.40
N ARG A 514 -9.59 4.62 22.34
CA ARG A 514 -10.63 5.53 21.86
C ARG A 514 -11.17 5.05 20.51
N VAL A 515 -12.49 5.07 20.38
CA VAL A 515 -13.20 4.97 19.10
C VAL A 515 -13.83 6.33 18.81
N ALA A 516 -13.48 6.93 17.68
CA ALA A 516 -14.02 8.20 17.23
C ALA A 516 -14.79 8.03 15.91
N VAL A 517 -15.94 8.68 15.77
CA VAL A 517 -16.78 8.64 14.57
C VAL A 517 -17.01 10.03 14.04
N ASN A 518 -16.72 10.22 12.75
CA ASN A 518 -16.97 11.44 11.98
C ASN A 518 -17.84 11.16 10.77
N ASN A 519 -18.28 12.22 10.08
CA ASN A 519 -19.01 12.15 8.82
C ASN A 519 -18.31 12.88 7.66
N ALA A 520 -17.06 13.31 7.87
CA ALA A 520 -16.14 13.84 6.87
C ALA A 520 -14.69 13.69 7.33
N ILE A 521 -13.75 13.66 6.39
CA ILE A 521 -12.30 13.67 6.61
C ILE A 521 -11.58 14.44 5.48
N TRP A 522 -11.91 15.71 5.34
CA TRP A 522 -11.23 16.62 4.43
C TRP A 522 -9.93 17.15 5.08
N PRO A 523 -8.77 17.26 4.37
CA PRO A 523 -8.60 17.16 2.92
C PRO A 523 -8.20 15.78 2.40
N MET A 524 -8.37 14.70 3.15
CA MET A 524 -8.04 13.38 2.64
C MET A 524 -9.06 12.91 1.61
N LEU A 525 -10.34 12.88 1.96
CA LEU A 525 -11.41 12.42 1.10
C LEU A 525 -12.39 13.55 0.78
N TRP A 526 -12.98 13.52 -0.42
CA TRP A 526 -14.02 14.46 -0.79
C TRP A 526 -15.23 14.33 0.14
N PRO A 527 -15.67 15.44 0.76
CA PRO A 527 -16.85 15.44 1.62
C PRO A 527 -18.13 15.34 0.79
N THR A 528 -19.21 14.90 1.41
CA THR A 528 -20.53 14.94 0.79
C THR A 528 -20.98 16.38 0.50
N PRO A 529 -21.66 16.64 -0.63
CA PRO A 529 -22.04 18.00 -1.02
C PRO A 529 -23.32 18.53 -0.30
N PHE A 530 -23.87 17.77 0.66
CA PHE A 530 -25.14 18.12 1.31
C PHE A 530 -24.94 18.43 2.79
N PRO A 531 -25.43 19.59 3.31
CA PRO A 531 -25.59 19.79 4.74
C PRO A 531 -26.49 18.70 5.31
N MET A 532 -26.13 18.16 6.47
CA MET A 532 -26.90 17.08 7.09
C MET A 532 -26.63 16.96 8.59
N GLU A 533 -27.48 16.21 9.27
CA GLU A 533 -27.24 15.62 10.56
C GLU A 533 -27.14 14.11 10.37
N THR A 534 -26.19 13.50 11.07
CA THR A 534 -26.10 12.05 11.16
C THR A 534 -26.41 11.58 12.58
N LYS A 535 -27.03 10.40 12.70
CA LYS A 535 -27.32 9.77 13.99
C LYS A 535 -26.67 8.40 14.03
N ILE A 536 -26.23 8.03 15.21
CA ILE A 536 -25.62 6.73 15.49
C ILE A 536 -26.33 6.12 16.68
N LEU A 537 -26.80 4.88 16.51
CA LEU A 537 -27.35 4.09 17.61
C LEU A 537 -26.20 3.64 18.52
N ILE A 538 -26.36 3.85 19.82
CA ILE A 538 -25.39 3.51 20.85
C ILE A 538 -26.02 2.51 21.81
N GLY A 539 -25.24 1.59 22.35
CA GLY A 539 -25.72 0.59 23.32
C GLY A 539 -26.66 -0.44 22.68
N GLY A 540 -27.18 -1.36 23.49
CA GLY A 540 -27.98 -2.48 23.02
C GLY A 540 -27.21 -3.40 22.06
N ASP A 541 -27.92 -4.37 21.49
CA ASP A 541 -27.29 -5.40 20.61
C ASP A 541 -26.88 -4.82 19.25
N HIS A 542 -27.51 -3.74 18.82
CA HIS A 542 -27.34 -3.13 17.48
C HIS A 542 -26.59 -1.80 17.49
N GLY A 543 -26.23 -1.28 18.68
CA GLY A 543 -25.47 -0.05 18.80
C GLY A 543 -24.04 -0.18 18.28
N LEU A 544 -23.35 0.97 18.20
CA LEU A 544 -21.95 1.03 17.78
C LEU A 544 -21.10 0.08 18.62
N LYS A 545 -20.41 -0.79 17.94
CA LYS A 545 -19.40 -1.69 18.51
C LYS A 545 -18.22 -1.87 17.57
N VAL A 546 -17.07 -2.14 18.16
CA VAL A 546 -15.83 -2.44 17.42
C VAL A 546 -15.31 -3.81 17.85
N GLU A 547 -15.00 -4.60 16.86
CA GLU A 547 -14.38 -5.92 16.98
C GLU A 547 -12.88 -5.76 16.70
N PHE A 548 -12.06 -6.07 17.70
CA PHE A 548 -10.60 -6.00 17.63
C PHE A 548 -10.02 -7.39 17.46
N PRO A 549 -9.16 -7.61 16.44
CA PRO A 549 -8.49 -8.90 16.19
C PRO A 549 -7.31 -9.13 17.11
#